data_374f6f363e4e4ab255d62dffa360948b
#
_entry.id   374f6f363e4e4ab255d62dffa360948b
#
_cell.length_a   1.000
_cell.length_b   1.000
_cell.length_c   1.000
_cell.angle_alpha   90.00
_cell.angle_beta   90.00
_cell.angle_gamma   90.00
#
_symmetry.space_group_name_H-M   'P 1'
#
loop_
_entity.id
_entity.type
_entity.pdbx_description
1 polymer ?
#
loop_
_entity_poly.entity_id
_entity_poly.type
_entity_poly.pdbx_seq_one_letter_code
_entity_poly.pdbx_strand_id
1 'polypeptide(L)'
;MVRIRPFLWFDAQAEDAAKLYTSIFEGSEIRSITRKPAGVPGPTDVLVVTFTIAGQEVVALNGGPGHPQTDAFSLSADVETQADVDRIWMRLLEGGGK
;
A
#
# COMPACT_ATOMS: atom_id res chain seq x y z
N MET A 1 -3.25 -11.66 -21.64
CA MET A 1 -4.32 -11.42 -20.64
C MET A 1 -4.14 -10.06 -20.00
N VAL A 2 -5.23 -9.31 -19.88
CA VAL A 2 -5.21 -8.00 -19.22
C VAL A 2 -5.33 -8.21 -17.70
N ARG A 3 -4.49 -7.50 -16.93
CA ARG A 3 -4.65 -7.41 -15.48
C ARG A 3 -4.91 -5.95 -15.13
N ILE A 4 -5.85 -5.73 -14.24
CA ILE A 4 -6.16 -4.39 -13.75
C ILE A 4 -5.74 -4.32 -12.30
N ARG A 5 -4.87 -3.37 -11.98
CA ARG A 5 -4.32 -3.19 -10.64
C ARG A 5 -4.42 -1.72 -10.24
N PRO A 6 -4.81 -1.43 -8.99
CA PRO A 6 -4.64 -0.08 -8.47
C PRO A 6 -3.18 0.31 -8.49
N PHE A 7 -2.92 1.57 -8.83
CA PHE A 7 -1.59 2.15 -8.84
C PHE A 7 -1.60 3.36 -7.90
N LEU A 8 -0.88 3.25 -6.78
CA LEU A 8 -0.92 4.26 -5.74
C LEU A 8 0.37 5.06 -5.74
N TRP A 9 0.24 6.38 -5.62
CA TRP A 9 1.37 7.30 -5.58
C TRP A 9 1.66 7.68 -4.14
N PHE A 10 2.92 7.53 -3.72
CA PHE A 10 3.41 7.98 -2.42
C PHE A 10 4.60 8.90 -2.63
N ASP A 11 4.87 9.77 -1.65
CA ASP A 11 6.11 10.56 -1.65
C ASP A 11 7.30 9.62 -1.43
N ALA A 12 7.37 8.97 -0.28
CA ALA A 12 8.49 8.07 0.07
C ALA A 12 8.05 6.88 0.94
N GLN A 13 6.74 6.68 1.17
CA GLN A 13 6.24 5.75 2.17
C GLN A 13 5.63 4.46 1.58
N ALA A 14 5.90 4.16 0.29
CA ALA A 14 5.26 3.01 -0.35
C ALA A 14 5.57 1.69 0.35
N GLU A 15 6.81 1.47 0.78
CA GLU A 15 7.21 0.25 1.46
C GLU A 15 6.52 0.14 2.83
N ASP A 16 6.50 1.22 3.59
CA ASP A 16 5.84 1.24 4.91
C ASP A 16 4.35 0.98 4.79
N ALA A 17 3.71 1.59 3.78
CA ALA A 17 2.29 1.37 3.53
C ALA A 17 2.01 -0.09 3.14
N ALA A 18 2.83 -0.67 2.27
CA ALA A 18 2.68 -2.07 1.87
C ALA A 18 2.86 -3.01 3.06
N LYS A 19 3.85 -2.76 3.92
CA LYS A 19 4.06 -3.56 5.12
C LYS A 19 2.87 -3.48 6.07
N LEU A 20 2.32 -2.29 6.26
CA LEU A 20 1.15 -2.12 7.11
C LEU A 20 -0.04 -2.90 6.56
N TYR A 21 -0.39 -2.70 5.30
CA TYR A 21 -1.57 -3.33 4.72
C TYR A 21 -1.44 -4.85 4.66
N THR A 22 -0.28 -5.38 4.29
CA THR A 22 -0.09 -6.83 4.23
C THR A 22 -0.09 -7.47 5.62
N SER A 23 0.21 -6.70 6.67
CA SER A 23 0.16 -7.20 8.04
C SER A 23 -1.25 -7.27 8.62
N ILE A 24 -2.20 -6.54 8.04
CA ILE A 24 -3.58 -6.44 8.56
C ILE A 24 -4.49 -7.48 7.93
N PHE A 25 -4.38 -7.68 6.61
CA PHE A 25 -5.31 -8.52 5.85
C PHE A 25 -4.70 -9.87 5.55
N GLU A 26 -5.43 -10.95 5.86
CA GLU A 26 -4.99 -12.31 5.52
C GLU A 26 -4.92 -12.50 4.02
N GLY A 27 -4.03 -13.38 3.57
CA GLY A 27 -3.83 -13.62 2.15
C GLY A 27 -3.09 -12.50 1.44
N SER A 28 -2.33 -11.70 2.18
CA SER A 28 -1.60 -10.54 1.68
C SER A 28 -0.10 -10.78 1.79
N GLU A 29 0.65 -10.29 0.81
CA GLU A 29 2.11 -10.37 0.86
C GLU A 29 2.74 -9.34 -0.05
N ILE A 30 3.97 -8.94 0.27
CA ILE A 30 4.79 -8.12 -0.62
C ILE A 30 5.37 -9.05 -1.68
N ARG A 31 5.11 -8.75 -2.96
CA ARG A 31 5.53 -9.59 -4.08
C ARG A 31 6.90 -9.19 -4.59
N SER A 32 7.17 -7.90 -4.73
CA SER A 32 8.45 -7.42 -5.21
C SER A 32 8.70 -5.99 -4.76
N ILE A 33 9.99 -5.66 -4.62
CA ILE A 33 10.43 -4.29 -4.33
C ILE A 33 11.47 -3.95 -5.39
N THR A 34 11.18 -2.91 -6.19
CA THR A 34 12.12 -2.40 -7.19
C THR A 34 12.84 -1.21 -6.60
N ARG A 35 14.17 -1.22 -6.67
CA ARG A 35 15.00 -0.16 -6.08
C ARG A 35 15.57 0.72 -7.17
N LYS A 36 15.85 1.98 -6.84
CA LYS A 36 16.51 2.91 -7.74
C LYS A 36 17.95 2.45 -8.02
N PRO A 37 18.50 2.77 -9.20
CA PRO A 37 19.92 2.56 -9.45
C PRO A 37 20.79 3.31 -8.45
N ALA A 38 22.00 2.80 -8.20
CA ALA A 38 22.95 3.44 -7.30
C ALA A 38 23.24 4.86 -7.78
N GLY A 39 23.30 5.81 -6.84
CA GLY A 39 23.62 7.20 -7.12
C GLY A 39 22.42 8.08 -7.46
N VAL A 40 21.22 7.53 -7.60
CA VAL A 40 20.02 8.33 -7.79
C VAL A 40 19.59 8.92 -6.45
N PRO A 41 19.48 10.26 -6.32
CA PRO A 41 19.15 10.88 -5.03
C PRO A 41 17.68 10.67 -4.66
N GLY A 42 17.40 10.77 -3.35
CA GLY A 42 16.05 10.68 -2.83
C GLY A 42 16.05 10.19 -1.38
N PRO A 43 14.91 10.31 -0.66
CA PRO A 43 14.83 9.92 0.75
C PRO A 43 14.85 8.40 0.96
N THR A 44 14.61 7.61 -0.10
CA THR A 44 14.67 6.16 -0.06
C THR A 44 15.15 5.64 -1.41
N ASP A 45 15.76 4.46 -1.41
CA ASP A 45 16.12 3.78 -2.66
C ASP A 45 14.98 2.93 -3.22
N VAL A 46 13.90 2.74 -2.46
CA VAL A 46 12.72 1.98 -2.92
C VAL A 46 11.94 2.83 -3.91
N LEU A 47 11.76 2.31 -5.13
CA LEU A 47 11.03 3.01 -6.19
C LEU A 47 9.59 2.49 -6.30
N VAL A 48 9.42 1.18 -6.45
CA VAL A 48 8.11 0.55 -6.67
C VAL A 48 7.99 -0.66 -5.76
N VAL A 49 6.83 -0.80 -5.11
CA VAL A 49 6.49 -1.99 -4.34
C VAL A 49 5.23 -2.60 -4.96
N THR A 50 5.30 -3.87 -5.33
CA THR A 50 4.15 -4.65 -5.77
C THR A 50 3.76 -5.58 -4.64
N PHE A 51 2.50 -5.54 -4.25
CA PHE A 51 1.99 -6.39 -3.17
C PHE A 51 0.58 -6.86 -3.46
N THR A 52 0.14 -7.88 -2.74
CA THR A 52 -1.26 -8.29 -2.75
C THR A 52 -1.89 -7.96 -1.41
N ILE A 53 -3.14 -7.53 -1.46
CA ILE A 53 -3.94 -7.26 -0.28
C ILE A 53 -5.22 -8.07 -0.40
N ALA A 54 -5.35 -9.10 0.43
CA ALA A 54 -6.45 -10.06 0.38
C ALA A 54 -6.69 -10.60 -1.05
N GLY A 55 -5.58 -10.90 -1.76
CA GLY A 55 -5.63 -11.44 -3.11
C GLY A 55 -5.66 -10.40 -4.24
N GLN A 56 -5.90 -9.12 -3.93
CA GLN A 56 -5.88 -8.04 -4.94
C GLN A 56 -4.46 -7.52 -5.11
N GLU A 57 -3.93 -7.59 -6.32
CA GLU A 57 -2.61 -7.04 -6.61
C GLU A 57 -2.66 -5.52 -6.68
N VAL A 58 -1.69 -4.86 -6.05
CA VAL A 58 -1.59 -3.40 -5.96
C VAL A 58 -0.14 -3.00 -6.23
N VAL A 59 0.05 -1.91 -6.94
CA VAL A 59 1.37 -1.32 -7.20
C VAL A 59 1.46 0.02 -6.49
N ALA A 60 2.52 0.23 -5.72
CA ALA A 60 2.76 1.48 -5.01
C ALA A 60 4.08 2.10 -5.49
N LEU A 61 4.03 3.35 -5.90
CA LEU A 61 5.19 4.09 -6.43
C LEU A 61 5.61 5.17 -5.44
N ASN A 62 6.91 5.25 -5.16
CA ASN A 62 7.49 6.41 -4.50
C ASN A 62 7.91 7.42 -5.57
N GLY A 63 6.96 8.26 -5.96
CA GLY A 63 7.15 9.20 -7.07
C GLY A 63 7.45 10.63 -6.66
N GLY A 64 7.56 10.89 -5.36
CA GLY A 64 7.88 12.21 -4.84
C GLY A 64 6.63 13.03 -4.47
N PRO A 65 6.85 14.24 -3.91
CA PRO A 65 5.75 15.08 -3.43
C PRO A 65 4.94 15.69 -4.57
N GLY A 66 3.82 16.31 -4.23
CA GLY A 66 2.98 17.05 -5.18
C GLY A 66 1.79 16.26 -5.70
N HIS A 67 1.60 15.03 -5.26
CA HIS A 67 0.48 14.19 -5.68
C HIS A 67 -0.27 13.67 -4.44
N PRO A 68 -1.10 14.51 -3.79
CA PRO A 68 -1.81 14.11 -2.58
C PRO A 68 -2.82 13.01 -2.88
N GLN A 69 -3.02 12.13 -1.91
CA GLN A 69 -4.12 11.17 -1.98
C GLN A 69 -5.44 11.88 -1.75
N THR A 70 -6.46 11.47 -2.47
CA THR A 70 -7.77 12.12 -2.44
C THR A 70 -8.87 11.10 -2.21
N ASP A 71 -10.08 11.59 -1.90
CA ASP A 71 -11.27 10.77 -1.76
C ASP A 71 -11.81 10.25 -3.09
N ALA A 72 -11.22 10.66 -4.21
CA ALA A 72 -11.66 10.24 -5.53
C ALA A 72 -11.43 8.75 -5.78
N PHE A 73 -10.56 8.13 -4.99
CA PHE A 73 -10.27 6.70 -5.09
C PHE A 73 -10.13 6.10 -3.70
N SER A 74 -10.67 4.90 -3.52
CA SER A 74 -10.52 4.14 -2.29
C SER A 74 -10.63 2.65 -2.56
N LEU A 75 -10.13 1.86 -1.63
CA LEU A 75 -10.34 0.42 -1.61
C LEU A 75 -11.35 0.10 -0.51
N SER A 76 -12.33 -0.74 -0.84
CA SER A 76 -13.35 -1.15 0.11
C SER A 76 -13.04 -2.57 0.59
N ALA A 77 -13.09 -2.76 1.89
CA ALA A 77 -12.89 -4.09 2.48
C ALA A 77 -14.20 -4.57 3.08
N ASP A 78 -14.72 -5.67 2.55
CA ASP A 78 -15.93 -6.29 3.07
C ASP A 78 -15.54 -7.40 4.04
N VAL A 79 -16.09 -7.36 5.23
CA VAL A 79 -15.82 -8.33 6.29
C VAL A 79 -17.12 -8.88 6.85
N GLU A 80 -17.06 -10.04 7.50
CA GLU A 80 -18.27 -10.76 7.92
C GLU A 80 -18.77 -10.35 9.31
N THR A 81 -17.89 -9.84 10.19
CA THR A 81 -18.26 -9.57 11.59
C THR A 81 -17.83 -8.17 12.01
N GLN A 82 -18.52 -7.65 13.05
CA GLN A 82 -18.15 -6.39 13.67
C GLN A 82 -16.77 -6.47 14.32
N ALA A 83 -16.39 -7.63 14.85
CA ALA A 83 -15.07 -7.81 15.43
C ALA A 83 -13.97 -7.61 14.40
N ASP A 84 -14.17 -8.06 13.15
CA ASP A 84 -13.23 -7.83 12.05
C ASP A 84 -13.11 -6.36 11.71
N VAL A 85 -14.24 -5.64 11.67
CA VAL A 85 -14.24 -4.19 11.42
C VAL A 85 -13.40 -3.49 12.49
N ASP A 86 -13.65 -3.80 13.76
CA ASP A 86 -12.96 -3.17 14.87
C ASP A 86 -11.47 -3.46 14.85
N ARG A 87 -11.08 -4.69 14.56
CA ARG A 87 -9.67 -5.10 14.48
C ARG A 87 -8.94 -4.33 13.38
N ILE A 88 -9.53 -4.26 12.19
CA ILE A 88 -8.93 -3.57 11.04
C ILE A 88 -8.82 -2.08 11.35
N TRP A 89 -9.88 -1.48 11.90
CA TRP A 89 -9.91 -0.08 12.27
C TRP A 89 -8.77 0.27 13.24
N MET A 90 -8.62 -0.53 14.30
CA MET A 90 -7.57 -0.28 15.29
C MET A 90 -6.17 -0.43 14.71
N ARG A 91 -5.96 -1.44 13.84
CA ARG A 91 -4.66 -1.64 13.22
C ARG A 91 -4.30 -0.49 12.27
N LEU A 92 -5.28 0.03 11.53
CA LEU A 92 -5.04 1.18 10.65
C LEU A 92 -4.72 2.43 11.46
N LEU A 93 -5.40 2.65 12.59
CA LEU A 93 -5.11 3.79 13.46
C LEU A 93 -3.69 3.69 14.04
N GLU A 94 -3.27 2.51 14.46
CA GLU A 94 -1.91 2.29 14.97
C GLU A 94 -0.85 2.61 13.92
N GLY A 95 -1.16 2.35 12.65
CA GLY A 95 -0.27 2.66 11.52
C GLY A 95 -0.33 4.09 11.04
N GLY A 96 -1.06 4.98 11.74
CA GLY A 96 -1.18 6.40 11.36
C GLY A 96 -2.35 6.70 10.44
N GLY A 97 -3.26 5.75 10.25
CA GLY A 97 -4.49 5.97 9.48
C GLY A 97 -5.45 6.92 10.20
N LYS A 98 -6.30 7.59 9.44
CA LYS A 98 -7.28 8.55 9.95
C LYS A 98 -8.68 8.25 9.43
#